data_558a56af9dc02abb024c8e3410230d47
#
_entry.id   558a56af9dc02abb024c8e3410230d47
#
_cell.length_a   1.000
_cell.length_b   1.000
_cell.length_c   1.000
_cell.angle_alpha   90.00
_cell.angle_beta   90.00
_cell.angle_gamma   90.00
#
_symmetry.space_group_name_H-M   'P 1'
#
loop_
_entity.id
_entity.type
_entity.pdbx_description
1 polymer ?
#
loop_
_entity_poly.entity_id
_entity_poly.type
_entity_poly.pdbx_seq_one_letter_code
_entity_poly.pdbx_strand_id
1 'polypeptide(L)'
;MKILLFDDHRIFGESLSKLLEDWDAISICHYVSNETEFWNILSVDEWDIVLLDVNLRDQSKNSGIDLIEKIYNKKPKTKVAMLSSYDMPVYRQEALKRGAVSYIDKSASADELVKKLTAISKGHKSTTPPLLDPLTYREAEIIKAIGTGKTKHEIAQELYISVRTLYNHIQSIYDKLGAKNAIEAYNKAIALGYITPLI
;
A
#
# COMPACT_ATOMS: atom_id res chain seq x y z
N MET A 1 10.54 -21.93 5.00
CA MET A 1 9.84 -21.22 3.91
C MET A 1 10.81 -20.34 3.14
N LYS A 2 10.59 -20.17 1.83
CA LYS A 2 11.39 -19.30 0.95
C LYS A 2 10.68 -17.98 0.77
N ILE A 3 11.37 -16.87 1.00
CA ILE A 3 10.85 -15.51 0.92
C ILE A 3 11.60 -14.70 -0.12
N LEU A 4 10.89 -14.04 -1.02
CA LEU A 4 11.44 -13.02 -1.91
C LEU A 4 11.02 -11.65 -1.39
N LEU A 5 11.98 -10.84 -0.98
CA LEU A 5 11.77 -9.49 -0.45
C LEU A 5 12.08 -8.46 -1.54
N PHE A 6 11.10 -7.63 -1.89
CA PHE A 6 11.29 -6.52 -2.80
C PHE A 6 11.00 -5.18 -2.09
N ASP A 7 12.03 -4.38 -1.93
CA ASP A 7 12.02 -3.09 -1.24
C ASP A 7 13.08 -2.17 -1.86
N ASP A 8 12.76 -0.92 -2.13
CA ASP A 8 13.70 0.05 -2.70
C ASP A 8 14.70 0.61 -1.67
N HIS A 9 14.43 0.41 -0.38
CA HIS A 9 15.31 0.82 0.71
C HIS A 9 16.40 -0.23 0.98
N ARG A 10 17.53 -0.07 0.31
CA ARG A 10 18.61 -1.06 0.29
C ARG A 10 19.08 -1.51 1.68
N ILE A 11 19.37 -0.56 2.58
CA ILE A 11 19.86 -0.88 3.93
C ILE A 11 18.82 -1.68 4.70
N PHE A 12 17.53 -1.31 4.60
CA PHE A 12 16.44 -2.02 5.24
C PHE A 12 16.31 -3.45 4.67
N GLY A 13 16.26 -3.59 3.35
CA GLY A 13 16.08 -4.90 2.71
C GLY A 13 17.24 -5.87 2.99
N GLU A 14 18.50 -5.41 2.88
CA GLU A 14 19.67 -6.21 3.20
C GLU A 14 19.72 -6.62 4.69
N SER A 15 19.33 -5.73 5.59
CA SER A 15 19.30 -6.02 7.02
C SER A 15 18.17 -6.98 7.39
N LEU A 16 16.98 -6.74 6.83
CA LEU A 16 15.81 -7.58 7.09
C LEU A 16 15.99 -8.99 6.54
N SER A 17 16.56 -9.15 5.33
CA SER A 17 16.78 -10.48 4.76
C SER A 17 17.69 -11.33 5.62
N LYS A 18 18.81 -10.76 6.09
CA LYS A 18 19.73 -11.45 7.01
C LYS A 18 19.08 -11.83 8.33
N LEU A 19 18.35 -10.87 8.93
CA LEU A 19 17.65 -11.09 10.19
C LEU A 19 16.59 -12.20 10.06
N LEU A 20 15.89 -12.29 8.94
CA LEU A 20 14.90 -13.32 8.72
C LEU A 20 15.52 -14.72 8.54
N GLU A 21 16.70 -14.81 7.96
CA GLU A 21 17.42 -16.08 7.79
C GLU A 21 17.95 -16.68 9.10
N ASP A 22 18.06 -15.89 10.17
CA ASP A 22 18.42 -16.39 11.52
C ASP A 22 17.30 -17.24 12.16
N TRP A 23 16.12 -17.30 11.54
CA TRP A 23 14.98 -18.05 12.07
C TRP A 23 14.81 -19.41 11.36
N ASP A 24 14.76 -20.50 12.13
CA ASP A 24 14.61 -21.89 11.62
C ASP A 24 13.42 -22.06 10.64
N ALA A 25 12.38 -21.26 10.81
CA ALA A 25 11.20 -21.30 9.93
C ALA A 25 11.47 -20.78 8.52
N ILE A 26 12.56 -20.04 8.31
CA ILE A 26 12.89 -19.37 7.04
C ILE A 26 14.16 -19.99 6.49
N SER A 27 14.07 -20.67 5.36
CA SER A 27 15.21 -21.32 4.73
C SER A 27 16.03 -20.40 3.84
N ILE A 28 15.39 -19.40 3.24
CA ILE A 28 16.02 -18.39 2.40
C ILE A 28 15.15 -17.12 2.43
N CYS A 29 15.78 -15.96 2.54
CA CYS A 29 15.17 -14.67 2.30
C CYS A 29 15.99 -13.89 1.28
N HIS A 30 15.62 -13.98 0.00
CA HIS A 30 16.32 -13.29 -1.07
C HIS A 30 15.80 -11.86 -1.23
N TYR A 31 16.70 -10.88 -1.10
CA TYR A 31 16.37 -9.46 -1.26
C TYR A 31 16.70 -8.96 -2.67
N VAL A 32 15.81 -8.16 -3.22
CA VAL A 32 15.98 -7.44 -4.49
C VAL A 32 15.53 -5.99 -4.32
N SER A 33 16.22 -5.07 -5.01
CA SER A 33 15.96 -3.64 -4.91
C SER A 33 15.35 -3.01 -6.15
N ASN A 34 15.22 -3.75 -7.26
CA ASN A 34 14.68 -3.23 -8.51
C ASN A 34 13.72 -4.22 -9.19
N GLU A 35 12.79 -3.68 -9.99
CA GLU A 35 11.72 -4.47 -10.59
C GLU A 35 12.23 -5.50 -11.61
N THR A 36 13.29 -5.20 -12.36
CA THR A 36 13.84 -6.13 -13.37
C THR A 36 14.39 -7.38 -12.72
N GLU A 37 15.21 -7.21 -11.68
CA GLU A 37 15.76 -8.30 -10.90
C GLU A 37 14.67 -9.11 -10.21
N PHE A 38 13.68 -8.42 -9.62
CA PHE A 38 12.51 -9.04 -9.00
C PHE A 38 11.83 -10.03 -9.94
N TRP A 39 11.49 -9.60 -11.18
CA TRP A 39 10.82 -10.48 -12.13
C TRP A 39 11.68 -11.64 -12.60
N ASN A 40 12.98 -11.43 -12.74
CA ASN A 40 13.91 -12.50 -13.11
C ASN A 40 13.95 -13.60 -12.03
N ILE A 41 14.17 -13.20 -10.77
CA ILE A 41 14.25 -14.13 -9.64
C ILE A 41 12.90 -14.82 -9.39
N LEU A 42 11.79 -14.09 -9.43
CA LEU A 42 10.45 -14.65 -9.27
C LEU A 42 10.12 -15.70 -10.34
N SER A 43 10.65 -15.52 -11.56
CA SER A 43 10.37 -16.45 -12.69
C SER A 43 11.12 -17.76 -12.58
N VAL A 44 12.34 -17.75 -12.08
CA VAL A 44 13.25 -18.90 -12.05
C VAL A 44 12.93 -19.85 -10.88
N ASP A 45 12.62 -19.29 -9.71
CA ASP A 45 12.42 -20.04 -8.48
C ASP A 45 10.96 -20.09 -8.01
N GLU A 46 10.67 -21.05 -7.13
CA GLU A 46 9.39 -21.12 -6.41
C GLU A 46 9.56 -20.47 -5.03
N TRP A 47 8.66 -19.53 -4.73
CA TRP A 47 8.65 -18.74 -3.51
C TRP A 47 7.36 -18.99 -2.74
N ASP A 48 7.47 -19.24 -1.43
CA ASP A 48 6.30 -19.39 -0.57
C ASP A 48 5.61 -18.04 -0.34
N ILE A 49 6.42 -17.00 -0.11
CA ILE A 49 5.95 -15.64 0.17
C ILE A 49 6.78 -14.63 -0.60
N VAL A 50 6.11 -13.66 -1.20
CA VAL A 50 6.69 -12.39 -1.64
C VAL A 50 6.36 -11.35 -0.58
N LEU A 51 7.40 -10.77 0.05
CA LEU A 51 7.28 -9.55 0.84
C LEU A 51 7.52 -8.35 -0.07
N LEU A 52 6.53 -7.48 -0.19
CA LEU A 52 6.52 -6.41 -1.19
C LEU A 52 6.30 -5.06 -0.52
N ASP A 53 7.25 -4.14 -0.70
CA ASP A 53 7.03 -2.76 -0.26
C ASP A 53 5.91 -2.09 -1.04
N VAL A 54 5.13 -1.27 -0.35
CA VAL A 54 4.06 -0.47 -0.98
C VAL A 54 4.65 0.62 -1.89
N ASN A 55 5.72 1.28 -1.46
CA ASN A 55 6.32 2.43 -2.13
C ASN A 55 7.65 2.05 -2.79
N LEU A 56 7.63 1.67 -4.04
CA LEU A 56 8.83 1.29 -4.79
C LEU A 56 9.47 2.47 -5.56
N ARG A 57 9.00 3.70 -5.34
CA ARG A 57 9.53 4.96 -5.90
C ARG A 57 10.12 4.80 -7.31
N ASP A 58 11.39 5.27 -7.49
CA ASP A 58 12.07 5.31 -8.79
C ASP A 58 12.53 3.93 -9.30
N GLN A 59 12.44 2.88 -8.49
CA GLN A 59 12.89 1.53 -8.83
C GLN A 59 11.81 0.70 -9.54
N SER A 60 10.59 1.22 -9.61
CA SER A 60 9.48 0.64 -10.35
C SER A 60 8.57 1.73 -10.92
N LYS A 61 8.05 1.50 -12.14
CA LYS A 61 6.99 2.34 -12.73
C LYS A 61 5.63 2.11 -12.07
N ASN A 62 5.54 1.07 -11.22
CA ASN A 62 4.34 0.64 -10.54
C ASN A 62 4.53 0.79 -9.04
N SER A 63 3.45 1.07 -8.30
CA SER A 63 3.46 0.86 -6.85
C SER A 63 3.51 -0.64 -6.53
N GLY A 64 3.96 -1.02 -5.33
CA GLY A 64 3.91 -2.42 -4.92
C GLY A 64 2.50 -3.01 -5.01
N ILE A 65 1.47 -2.21 -4.76
CA ILE A 65 0.07 -2.65 -4.89
C ILE A 65 -0.29 -3.06 -6.33
N ASP A 66 0.25 -2.37 -7.34
CA ASP A 66 0.00 -2.69 -8.75
C ASP A 66 0.69 -3.98 -9.21
N LEU A 67 1.72 -4.42 -8.47
CA LEU A 67 2.43 -5.67 -8.78
C LEU A 67 1.69 -6.91 -8.27
N ILE A 68 0.78 -6.80 -7.29
CA ILE A 68 0.09 -7.94 -6.67
C ILE A 68 -0.60 -8.81 -7.71
N GLU A 69 -1.44 -8.22 -8.57
CA GLU A 69 -2.15 -8.96 -9.61
C GLU A 69 -1.20 -9.60 -10.63
N LYS A 70 -0.12 -8.90 -10.97
CA LYS A 70 0.90 -9.40 -11.90
C LYS A 70 1.64 -10.61 -11.32
N ILE A 71 1.95 -10.58 -10.02
CA ILE A 71 2.58 -11.69 -9.30
C ILE A 71 1.62 -12.87 -9.28
N TYR A 72 0.36 -12.65 -8.88
CA TYR A 72 -0.65 -13.69 -8.80
C TYR A 72 -0.87 -14.39 -10.16
N ASN A 73 -0.92 -13.63 -11.25
CA ASN A 73 -1.09 -14.18 -12.60
C ASN A 73 0.10 -15.05 -13.04
N LYS A 74 1.33 -14.73 -12.63
CA LYS A 74 2.53 -15.50 -12.98
C LYS A 74 2.79 -16.67 -12.04
N LYS A 75 2.54 -16.47 -10.74
CA LYS A 75 2.85 -17.43 -9.67
C LYS A 75 1.65 -17.53 -8.71
N PRO A 76 0.54 -18.17 -9.10
CA PRO A 76 -0.71 -18.17 -8.33
C PRO A 76 -0.62 -18.88 -6.96
N LYS A 77 0.42 -19.69 -6.74
CA LYS A 77 0.67 -20.35 -5.46
C LYS A 77 1.46 -19.48 -4.48
N THR A 78 2.18 -18.48 -4.97
CA THR A 78 2.99 -17.58 -4.15
C THR A 78 2.09 -16.60 -3.41
N LYS A 79 2.27 -16.49 -2.10
CA LYS A 79 1.49 -15.57 -1.26
C LYS A 79 2.17 -14.21 -1.24
N VAL A 80 1.40 -13.14 -1.45
CA VAL A 80 1.93 -11.77 -1.41
C VAL A 80 1.55 -11.12 -0.10
N ALA A 81 2.53 -10.68 0.69
CA ALA A 81 2.34 -9.87 1.88
C ALA A 81 2.99 -8.50 1.66
N MET A 82 2.22 -7.44 1.95
CA MET A 82 2.71 -6.07 1.82
C MET A 82 3.50 -5.66 3.05
N LEU A 83 4.59 -4.91 2.83
CA LEU A 83 5.29 -4.14 3.85
C LEU A 83 5.03 -2.65 3.65
N SER A 84 4.85 -1.90 4.73
CA SER A 84 4.64 -0.45 4.63
C SER A 84 5.20 0.26 5.84
N SER A 85 5.81 1.43 5.63
CA SER A 85 6.19 2.34 6.71
C SER A 85 5.01 3.10 7.30
N TYR A 86 3.84 3.02 6.64
CA TYR A 86 2.64 3.74 7.05
C TYR A 86 1.44 2.81 7.05
N ASP A 87 0.72 2.76 8.17
CA ASP A 87 -0.55 2.06 8.25
C ASP A 87 -1.66 2.92 7.64
N MET A 88 -1.78 2.83 6.31
CA MET A 88 -2.79 3.57 5.55
C MET A 88 -3.97 2.64 5.23
N PRO A 89 -5.14 2.82 5.86
CA PRO A 89 -6.29 1.94 5.70
C PRO A 89 -6.73 1.74 4.24
N VAL A 90 -6.64 2.77 3.41
CA VAL A 90 -6.97 2.70 1.97
C VAL A 90 -6.02 1.76 1.23
N TYR A 91 -4.72 1.89 1.45
CA TYR A 91 -3.71 1.04 0.82
C TYR A 91 -3.81 -0.41 1.30
N ARG A 92 -4.06 -0.61 2.59
CA ARG A 92 -4.29 -1.95 3.16
C ARG A 92 -5.50 -2.61 2.51
N GLN A 93 -6.62 -1.90 2.42
CA GLN A 93 -7.84 -2.42 1.81
C GLN A 93 -7.64 -2.74 0.33
N GLU A 94 -7.01 -1.85 -0.43
CA GLU A 94 -6.74 -2.05 -1.84
C GLU A 94 -5.80 -3.23 -2.09
N ALA A 95 -4.74 -3.38 -1.29
CA ALA A 95 -3.82 -4.51 -1.38
C ALA A 95 -4.53 -5.85 -1.15
N LEU A 96 -5.35 -5.94 -0.09
CA LEU A 96 -6.11 -7.15 0.21
C LEU A 96 -7.14 -7.47 -0.87
N LYS A 97 -7.81 -6.45 -1.43
CA LYS A 97 -8.77 -6.60 -2.53
C LYS A 97 -8.10 -7.14 -3.80
N ARG A 98 -6.85 -6.73 -4.07
CA ARG A 98 -6.05 -7.23 -5.21
C ARG A 98 -5.39 -8.60 -4.97
N GLY A 99 -5.57 -9.19 -3.80
CA GLY A 99 -5.14 -10.54 -3.50
C GLY A 99 -3.96 -10.67 -2.54
N ALA A 100 -3.44 -9.57 -1.98
CA ALA A 100 -2.48 -9.67 -0.88
C ALA A 100 -3.10 -10.45 0.29
N VAL A 101 -2.31 -11.33 0.90
CA VAL A 101 -2.77 -12.14 2.03
C VAL A 101 -2.56 -11.44 3.37
N SER A 102 -1.71 -10.42 3.41
CA SER A 102 -1.42 -9.64 4.62
C SER A 102 -0.87 -8.27 4.28
N TYR A 103 -1.02 -7.35 5.23
CA TYR A 103 -0.42 -6.02 5.22
C TYR A 103 0.29 -5.81 6.56
N ILE A 104 1.60 -5.59 6.53
CA ILE A 104 2.49 -5.60 7.69
C ILE A 104 3.19 -4.25 7.79
N ASP A 105 3.18 -3.67 8.98
CA ASP A 105 3.92 -2.44 9.27
C ASP A 105 5.42 -2.74 9.37
N LYS A 106 6.28 -1.92 8.75
CA LYS A 106 7.74 -2.03 8.84
C LYS A 106 8.28 -1.75 10.24
N SER A 107 7.47 -1.11 11.12
CA SER A 107 7.80 -0.89 12.53
C SER A 107 7.54 -2.12 13.41
N ALA A 108 6.93 -3.18 12.87
CA ALA A 108 6.72 -4.42 13.60
C ALA A 108 8.04 -5.03 14.06
N SER A 109 8.08 -5.63 15.24
CA SER A 109 9.24 -6.37 15.72
C SER A 109 9.53 -7.59 14.84
N ALA A 110 10.78 -8.08 14.85
CA ALA A 110 11.15 -9.28 14.12
C ALA A 110 10.29 -10.50 14.51
N ASP A 111 10.03 -10.65 15.81
CA ASP A 111 9.17 -11.73 16.35
C ASP A 111 7.75 -11.66 15.78
N GLU A 112 7.15 -10.46 15.73
CA GLU A 112 5.82 -10.26 15.17
C GLU A 112 5.79 -10.54 13.67
N LEU A 113 6.81 -10.08 12.95
CA LEU A 113 6.93 -10.33 11.51
C LEU A 113 7.01 -11.82 11.23
N VAL A 114 7.93 -12.56 11.90
CA VAL A 114 8.08 -14.00 11.72
C VAL A 114 6.83 -14.78 12.12
N LYS A 115 6.15 -14.40 13.19
CA LYS A 115 4.83 -14.97 13.55
C LYS A 115 3.81 -14.79 12.43
N LYS A 116 3.71 -13.57 11.86
CA LYS A 116 2.80 -13.31 10.74
C LYS A 116 3.17 -14.12 9.49
N LEU A 117 4.46 -14.18 9.12
CA LEU A 117 4.94 -14.95 7.98
C LEU A 117 4.66 -16.45 8.16
N THR A 118 4.86 -16.97 9.36
CA THR A 118 4.54 -18.36 9.70
C THR A 118 3.03 -18.63 9.61
N ALA A 119 2.20 -17.72 10.07
CA ALA A 119 0.76 -17.83 9.92
C ALA A 119 0.34 -17.81 8.43
N ILE A 120 0.92 -16.91 7.64
CA ILE A 120 0.70 -16.81 6.20
C ILE A 120 1.10 -18.13 5.52
N SER A 121 2.25 -18.70 5.84
CA SER A 121 2.71 -19.98 5.26
C SER A 121 1.73 -21.14 5.52
N LYS A 122 1.01 -21.10 6.65
CA LYS A 122 -0.04 -22.06 7.03
C LYS A 122 -1.41 -21.73 6.41
N GLY A 123 -1.51 -20.69 5.58
CA GLY A 123 -2.75 -20.32 4.88
C GLY A 123 -3.61 -19.29 5.57
N HIS A 124 -3.17 -18.71 6.69
CA HIS A 124 -3.92 -17.61 7.32
C HIS A 124 -3.82 -16.34 6.47
N LYS A 125 -4.93 -15.62 6.39
CA LYS A 125 -5.02 -14.33 5.71
C LYS A 125 -5.41 -13.25 6.73
N SER A 126 -4.81 -12.08 6.60
CA SER A 126 -5.24 -10.93 7.39
C SER A 126 -6.63 -10.49 6.95
N THR A 127 -7.49 -10.21 7.92
CA THR A 127 -8.78 -9.56 7.68
C THR A 127 -8.68 -8.11 8.14
N THR A 128 -9.08 -7.18 7.29
CA THR A 128 -9.24 -5.77 7.67
C THR A 128 -10.70 -5.40 7.49
N PRO A 129 -11.33 -4.75 8.47
CA PRO A 129 -12.67 -4.25 8.28
C PRO A 129 -12.69 -3.31 7.06
N PRO A 130 -13.69 -3.41 6.18
CA PRO A 130 -13.82 -2.50 5.05
C PRO A 130 -14.02 -1.07 5.57
N LEU A 131 -13.54 -0.09 4.83
CA LEU A 131 -13.91 1.31 5.05
C LEU A 131 -15.43 1.42 4.81
N LEU A 132 -16.15 1.96 5.78
CA LEU A 132 -17.62 2.00 5.73
C LEU A 132 -18.12 2.87 4.56
N ASP A 133 -17.44 3.97 4.26
CA ASP A 133 -17.82 4.88 3.18
C ASP A 133 -16.55 5.52 2.54
N PRO A 134 -15.89 4.81 1.63
CA PRO A 134 -14.65 5.31 1.03
C PRO A 134 -14.91 6.52 0.13
N LEU A 135 -13.90 7.41 0.05
CA LEU A 135 -13.94 8.49 -0.95
C LEU A 135 -13.92 7.88 -2.36
N THR A 136 -14.76 8.43 -3.22
CA THR A 136 -14.69 8.14 -4.66
C THR A 136 -13.43 8.74 -5.26
N TYR A 137 -13.04 8.27 -6.45
CA TYR A 137 -11.91 8.86 -7.18
C TYR A 137 -12.05 10.38 -7.33
N ARG A 138 -13.26 10.87 -7.65
CA ARG A 138 -13.55 12.29 -7.82
C ARG A 138 -13.41 13.09 -6.52
N GLU A 139 -13.83 12.52 -5.40
CA GLU A 139 -13.67 13.15 -4.09
C GLU A 139 -12.19 13.19 -3.67
N ALA A 140 -11.41 12.16 -3.99
CA ALA A 140 -9.97 12.16 -3.76
C ALA A 140 -9.24 13.22 -4.60
N GLU A 141 -9.62 13.41 -5.87
CA GLU A 141 -9.10 14.50 -6.70
C GLU A 141 -9.42 15.88 -6.11
N ILE A 142 -10.65 16.07 -5.65
CA ILE A 142 -11.11 17.33 -5.08
C ILE A 142 -10.35 17.65 -3.78
N ILE A 143 -10.22 16.70 -2.87
CA ILE A 143 -9.52 16.96 -1.60
C ILE A 143 -8.02 17.22 -1.84
N LYS A 144 -7.42 16.57 -2.82
CA LYS A 144 -6.04 16.86 -3.26
C LYS A 144 -5.92 18.29 -3.80
N ALA A 145 -6.86 18.73 -4.66
CA ALA A 145 -6.87 20.08 -5.20
C ALA A 145 -7.07 21.14 -4.09
N ILE A 146 -7.90 20.87 -3.09
CA ILE A 146 -8.07 21.76 -1.91
C ILE A 146 -6.73 21.97 -1.19
N GLY A 147 -5.92 20.92 -1.06
CA GLY A 147 -4.60 20.99 -0.43
C GLY A 147 -3.59 21.89 -1.16
N THR A 148 -3.82 22.21 -2.44
CA THR A 148 -2.94 23.14 -3.20
C THR A 148 -3.17 24.61 -2.88
N GLY A 149 -4.16 24.94 -2.07
CA GLY A 149 -4.52 26.32 -1.74
C GLY A 149 -5.31 27.06 -2.81
N LYS A 150 -5.72 26.40 -3.89
CA LYS A 150 -6.58 26.98 -4.95
C LYS A 150 -7.95 27.37 -4.40
N THR A 151 -8.52 28.42 -4.97
CA THR A 151 -9.91 28.82 -4.68
C THR A 151 -10.89 27.77 -5.21
N LYS A 152 -12.07 27.71 -4.62
CA LYS A 152 -13.13 26.79 -5.08
C LYS A 152 -13.53 27.04 -6.54
N HIS A 153 -13.41 28.28 -7.02
CA HIS A 153 -13.68 28.61 -8.41
C HIS A 153 -12.64 27.99 -9.36
N GLU A 154 -11.36 28.14 -9.03
CA GLU A 154 -10.26 27.56 -9.78
C GLU A 154 -10.33 26.02 -9.80
N ILE A 155 -10.63 25.40 -8.65
CA ILE A 155 -10.81 23.95 -8.56
C ILE A 155 -11.98 23.48 -9.44
N ALA A 156 -13.11 24.17 -9.39
CA ALA A 156 -14.28 23.83 -10.20
C ALA A 156 -13.98 23.94 -11.70
N GLN A 157 -13.26 24.98 -12.11
CA GLN A 157 -12.83 25.20 -13.48
C GLN A 157 -11.85 24.11 -13.96
N GLU A 158 -10.82 23.82 -13.18
CA GLU A 158 -9.82 22.78 -13.48
C GLU A 158 -10.44 21.39 -13.62
N LEU A 159 -11.43 21.11 -12.78
CA LEU A 159 -12.13 19.84 -12.77
C LEU A 159 -13.34 19.78 -13.71
N TYR A 160 -13.59 20.84 -14.50
CA TYR A 160 -14.72 20.95 -15.45
C TYR A 160 -16.09 20.67 -14.82
N ILE A 161 -16.32 21.20 -13.61
CA ILE A 161 -17.61 21.09 -12.90
C ILE A 161 -18.13 22.48 -12.47
N SER A 162 -19.41 22.56 -12.15
CA SER A 162 -19.95 23.77 -11.54
C SER A 162 -19.46 23.95 -10.10
N VAL A 163 -19.37 25.18 -9.63
CA VAL A 163 -19.05 25.48 -8.23
C VAL A 163 -20.06 24.81 -7.28
N ARG A 164 -21.34 24.75 -7.67
CA ARG A 164 -22.38 24.06 -6.91
C ARG A 164 -22.09 22.56 -6.79
N THR A 165 -21.67 21.92 -7.88
CA THR A 165 -21.28 20.50 -7.89
C THR A 165 -20.08 20.26 -6.98
N LEU A 166 -19.10 21.18 -7.02
CA LEU A 166 -17.92 21.11 -6.14
C LEU A 166 -18.33 21.16 -4.66
N TYR A 167 -19.24 22.07 -4.28
CA TYR A 167 -19.73 22.14 -2.91
C TYR A 167 -20.42 20.86 -2.45
N ASN A 168 -21.21 20.21 -3.32
CA ASN A 168 -21.84 18.94 -3.00
C ASN A 168 -20.80 17.83 -2.73
N HIS A 169 -19.74 17.76 -3.55
CA HIS A 169 -18.64 16.84 -3.29
C HIS A 169 -17.88 17.14 -1.99
N ILE A 170 -17.62 18.43 -1.72
CA ILE A 170 -16.95 18.84 -0.47
C ILE A 170 -17.78 18.42 0.75
N GLN A 171 -19.09 18.60 0.70
CA GLN A 171 -19.96 18.14 1.79
C GLN A 171 -19.91 16.61 1.95
N SER A 172 -20.02 15.88 0.86
CA SER A 172 -19.88 14.43 0.87
C SER A 172 -18.53 13.96 1.45
N ILE A 173 -17.43 14.64 1.10
CA ILE A 173 -16.10 14.37 1.67
C ILE A 173 -16.10 14.59 3.19
N TYR A 174 -16.71 15.70 3.66
CA TYR A 174 -16.78 15.98 5.09
C TYR A 174 -17.59 14.93 5.83
N ASP A 175 -18.72 14.50 5.29
CA ASP A 175 -19.57 13.47 5.89
C ASP A 175 -18.83 12.12 5.96
N LYS A 176 -18.20 11.70 4.87
CA LYS A 176 -17.43 10.45 4.78
C LYS A 176 -16.22 10.41 5.70
N LEU A 177 -15.50 11.52 5.82
CA LEU A 177 -14.32 11.62 6.67
C LEU A 177 -14.65 12.04 8.11
N GLY A 178 -15.90 12.39 8.40
CA GLY A 178 -16.30 12.96 9.69
C GLY A 178 -15.55 14.25 9.99
N ALA A 179 -15.30 15.08 8.98
CA ALA A 179 -14.54 16.33 9.08
C ALA A 179 -15.47 17.54 9.14
N LYS A 180 -15.06 18.58 9.88
CA LYS A 180 -15.85 19.82 10.04
C LYS A 180 -15.40 20.94 9.10
N ASN A 181 -14.24 20.82 8.50
CA ASN A 181 -13.66 21.83 7.61
C ASN A 181 -12.63 21.21 6.66
N ALA A 182 -12.16 22.02 5.69
CA ALA A 182 -11.26 21.59 4.64
C ALA A 182 -9.89 21.12 5.16
N ILE A 183 -9.35 21.76 6.18
CA ILE A 183 -8.05 21.40 6.77
C ILE A 183 -8.15 20.04 7.47
N GLU A 184 -9.21 19.85 8.26
CA GLU A 184 -9.45 18.56 8.94
C GLU A 184 -9.68 17.44 7.92
N ALA A 185 -10.47 17.69 6.88
CA ALA A 185 -10.71 16.74 5.80
C ALA A 185 -9.41 16.38 5.06
N TYR A 186 -8.57 17.36 4.75
CA TYR A 186 -7.28 17.14 4.10
C TYR A 186 -6.34 16.29 4.96
N ASN A 187 -6.20 16.61 6.24
CA ASN A 187 -5.36 15.86 7.16
C ASN A 187 -5.86 14.42 7.34
N LYS A 188 -7.17 14.21 7.45
CA LYS A 188 -7.76 12.86 7.51
C LYS A 188 -7.56 12.08 6.22
N ALA A 189 -7.68 12.75 5.06
CA ALA A 189 -7.43 12.11 3.78
C ALA A 189 -5.97 11.63 3.63
N ILE A 190 -4.99 12.41 4.12
CA ILE A 190 -3.58 11.98 4.21
C ILE A 190 -3.45 10.78 5.15
N ALA A 191 -3.96 10.87 6.37
CA ALA A 191 -3.84 9.83 7.38
C ALA A 191 -4.46 8.49 6.94
N LEU A 192 -5.53 8.54 6.13
CA LEU A 192 -6.16 7.35 5.56
C LEU A 192 -5.49 6.83 4.28
N GLY A 193 -4.61 7.63 3.66
CA GLY A 193 -3.90 7.24 2.44
C GLY A 193 -4.63 7.56 1.13
N TYR A 194 -5.64 8.43 1.14
CA TYR A 194 -6.29 8.88 -0.10
C TYR A 194 -5.42 9.82 -0.93
N ILE A 195 -4.57 10.58 -0.27
CA ILE A 195 -3.64 11.53 -0.90
C ILE A 195 -2.27 11.47 -0.22
N THR A 196 -1.23 11.70 -0.99
CA THR A 196 0.12 11.92 -0.46
C THR A 196 0.28 13.39 -0.05
N PRO A 197 1.02 13.70 1.03
CA PRO A 197 1.35 15.09 1.37
C PRO A 197 2.02 15.79 0.19
N LEU A 198 1.65 17.05 -0.03
CA LEU A 198 2.40 17.93 -0.93
C LEU A 198 3.70 18.30 -0.20
N ILE A 199 4.82 17.73 -0.64
CA ILE A 199 6.17 18.04 -0.16
C ILE A 199 6.78 19.07 -1.10
#